data_ae56ab0a4f388fc302f2f103662115c2
#
_entry.id   ae56ab0a4f388fc302f2f103662115c2
#
_cell.length_a   1.000
_cell.length_b   1.000
_cell.length_c   1.000
_cell.angle_alpha   90.00
_cell.angle_beta   90.00
_cell.angle_gamma   90.00
#
_symmetry.space_group_name_H-M   'P 1'
#
loop_
_entity.id
_entity.type
_entity.pdbx_description
1 polymer ?
#
loop_
_entity_poly.entity_id
_entity_poly.type
_entity_poly.pdbx_seq_one_letter_code
_entity_poly.pdbx_strand_id
1 'polypeptide(L)'
;DTIEDLKGNEEQFDGTITGIDPGAGIMSQTETAIEEYGLDGYTLEASSGPAMTSALRAAISDEEPIVVTLWNPHWAFARDLKYLDDPNDVYGSDDIVTIARPGLEEDKPNAYAILERFNWNVADNEQVMAYIDQGMSGEEAAEKWVEENPDKVNAWLGEGE
;
A
#
# COMPACT_ATOMS: atom_id res chain seq x y z
N ASP A 1 4.39 -16.75 -8.85
CA ASP A 1 4.37 -16.05 -10.13
C ASP A 1 5.18 -14.76 -10.02
N THR A 2 5.86 -14.42 -11.07
CA THR A 2 6.78 -13.28 -11.17
C THR A 2 6.22 -12.24 -12.15
N ILE A 3 6.79 -11.05 -12.16
CA ILE A 3 6.47 -10.01 -13.16
C ILE A 3 6.78 -10.53 -14.57
N GLU A 4 7.83 -11.34 -14.73
CA GLU A 4 8.20 -11.96 -16.00
C GLU A 4 7.08 -12.87 -16.56
N ASP A 5 6.29 -13.50 -15.70
CA ASP A 5 5.19 -14.38 -16.10
C ASP A 5 4.02 -13.63 -16.79
N LEU A 6 4.02 -12.30 -16.76
CA LEU A 6 3.08 -11.49 -17.57
C LEU A 6 3.37 -11.62 -19.06
N LYS A 7 4.61 -11.88 -19.45
CA LYS A 7 5.01 -12.02 -20.83
C LYS A 7 4.37 -13.24 -21.47
N GLY A 8 3.68 -13.01 -22.59
CA GLY A 8 2.92 -14.05 -23.30
C GLY A 8 1.51 -14.26 -22.76
N ASN A 9 1.09 -13.51 -21.73
CA ASN A 9 -0.24 -13.53 -21.17
C ASN A 9 -1.03 -12.21 -21.41
N GLU A 10 -0.60 -11.41 -22.39
CA GLU A 10 -1.16 -10.11 -22.71
C GLU A 10 -2.66 -10.18 -22.98
N GLU A 11 -3.11 -11.20 -23.72
CA GLU A 11 -4.54 -11.37 -24.03
C GLU A 11 -5.42 -11.57 -22.79
N GLN A 12 -4.86 -12.15 -21.71
CA GLN A 12 -5.59 -12.37 -20.46
C GLN A 12 -5.87 -11.05 -19.72
N PHE A 13 -5.03 -10.04 -19.90
CA PHE A 13 -5.09 -8.75 -19.20
C PHE A 13 -5.33 -7.59 -20.17
N ASP A 14 -5.84 -7.86 -21.36
CA ASP A 14 -6.05 -6.88 -22.44
C ASP A 14 -4.79 -6.03 -22.76
N GLY A 15 -3.61 -6.57 -22.49
CA GLY A 15 -2.34 -5.88 -22.63
C GLY A 15 -2.22 -4.62 -21.76
N THR A 16 -2.92 -4.57 -20.62
CA THR A 16 -3.05 -3.35 -19.82
C THR A 16 -2.56 -3.57 -18.39
N ILE A 17 -1.75 -2.63 -17.92
CA ILE A 17 -1.45 -2.43 -16.49
C ILE A 17 -2.16 -1.15 -16.06
N THR A 18 -3.14 -1.28 -15.17
CA THR A 18 -3.92 -0.12 -14.68
C THR A 18 -3.15 0.61 -13.60
N GLY A 19 -2.71 1.81 -13.94
CA GLY A 19 -1.91 2.69 -13.09
C GLY A 19 -2.72 3.72 -12.33
N ILE A 20 -1.99 4.56 -11.60
CA ILE A 20 -2.51 5.69 -10.84
C ILE A 20 -2.10 7.03 -11.45
N ASP A 21 -1.94 8.07 -10.63
CA ASP A 21 -1.49 9.39 -11.08
C ASP A 21 -0.10 9.31 -11.75
N PRO A 22 0.08 9.88 -12.94
CA PRO A 22 1.32 9.73 -13.72
C PRO A 22 2.57 10.32 -13.03
N GLY A 23 2.41 11.15 -12.01
CA GLY A 23 3.50 11.69 -11.20
C GLY A 23 3.90 10.82 -10.00
N ALA A 24 3.23 9.70 -9.76
CA ALA A 24 3.55 8.80 -8.67
C ALA A 24 4.81 7.98 -8.97
N GLY A 25 5.66 7.75 -7.96
CA GLY A 25 6.90 7.01 -8.10
C GLY A 25 6.71 5.60 -8.67
N ILE A 26 5.66 4.90 -8.22
CA ILE A 26 5.32 3.56 -8.71
C ILE A 26 5.06 3.52 -10.23
N MET A 27 4.56 4.61 -10.82
CA MET A 27 4.36 4.68 -12.27
C MET A 27 5.68 4.64 -13.02
N SER A 28 6.67 5.43 -12.60
CA SER A 28 8.01 5.42 -13.21
C SER A 28 8.72 4.08 -12.98
N GLN A 29 8.54 3.46 -11.82
CA GLN A 29 9.06 2.12 -11.55
C GLN A 29 8.40 1.08 -12.45
N THR A 30 7.09 1.19 -12.69
CA THR A 30 6.37 0.27 -13.59
C THR A 30 6.80 0.45 -15.05
N GLU A 31 7.05 1.68 -15.50
CA GLU A 31 7.65 1.92 -16.82
C GLU A 31 9.01 1.22 -16.94
N THR A 32 9.86 1.33 -15.92
CA THR A 32 11.15 0.62 -15.87
C THR A 32 10.96 -0.90 -15.87
N ALA A 33 9.98 -1.42 -15.11
CA ALA A 33 9.68 -2.84 -15.08
C ALA A 33 9.23 -3.37 -16.45
N ILE A 34 8.39 -2.62 -17.18
CA ILE A 34 7.97 -2.97 -18.54
C ILE A 34 9.20 -3.14 -19.46
N GLU A 35 10.17 -2.22 -19.38
CA GLU A 35 11.39 -2.28 -20.17
C GLU A 35 12.29 -3.46 -19.75
N GLU A 36 12.56 -3.60 -18.44
CA GLU A 36 13.52 -4.60 -17.93
C GLU A 36 13.01 -6.04 -18.06
N TYR A 37 11.71 -6.27 -17.90
CA TYR A 37 11.09 -7.57 -18.07
C TYR A 37 10.65 -7.87 -19.51
N GLY A 38 10.80 -6.87 -20.42
CA GLY A 38 10.44 -7.01 -21.84
C GLY A 38 8.95 -7.26 -22.04
N LEU A 39 8.11 -6.48 -21.34
CA LEU A 39 6.66 -6.54 -21.41
C LEU A 39 6.11 -5.63 -22.54
N ASP A 40 6.70 -5.71 -23.72
CA ASP A 40 6.38 -4.84 -24.87
C ASP A 40 4.91 -4.89 -25.32
N GLY A 41 4.20 -5.97 -24.93
CA GLY A 41 2.77 -6.14 -25.21
C GLY A 41 1.84 -5.46 -24.21
N TYR A 42 2.39 -4.82 -23.17
CA TYR A 42 1.60 -4.11 -22.16
C TYR A 42 1.70 -2.61 -22.29
N THR A 43 0.59 -1.94 -21.99
CA THR A 43 0.51 -0.48 -21.87
C THR A 43 0.20 -0.12 -20.43
N LEU A 44 0.99 0.76 -19.82
CA LEU A 44 0.69 1.35 -18.53
C LEU A 44 -0.33 2.48 -18.70
N GLU A 45 -1.56 2.26 -18.28
CA GLU A 45 -2.61 3.26 -18.33
C GLU A 45 -2.60 4.14 -17.08
N ALA A 46 -2.22 5.41 -17.24
CA ALA A 46 -2.28 6.38 -16.16
C ALA A 46 -3.73 6.78 -15.87
N SER A 47 -4.08 6.83 -14.58
CA SER A 47 -5.41 7.26 -14.14
C SER A 47 -5.33 8.11 -12.87
N SER A 48 -6.03 7.72 -11.83
CA SER A 48 -5.88 8.24 -10.47
C SER A 48 -6.05 7.10 -9.47
N GLY A 49 -5.57 7.25 -8.25
CA GLY A 49 -5.75 6.24 -7.21
C GLY A 49 -7.21 5.78 -7.06
N PRO A 50 -8.20 6.69 -6.95
CA PRO A 50 -9.62 6.32 -6.92
C PRO A 50 -10.13 5.61 -8.17
N ALA A 51 -9.64 5.98 -9.36
CA ALA A 51 -10.07 5.34 -10.61
C ALA A 51 -9.49 3.91 -10.71
N MET A 52 -8.21 3.72 -10.42
CA MET A 52 -7.58 2.41 -10.37
C MET A 52 -8.30 1.49 -9.36
N THR A 53 -8.56 1.96 -8.14
CA THR A 53 -9.27 1.15 -7.13
C THR A 53 -10.71 0.83 -7.53
N SER A 54 -11.37 1.69 -8.30
CA SER A 54 -12.70 1.43 -8.85
C SER A 54 -12.66 0.32 -9.93
N ALA A 55 -11.68 0.37 -10.84
CA ALA A 55 -11.45 -0.67 -11.83
C ALA A 55 -11.12 -2.02 -11.16
N LEU A 56 -10.26 -2.02 -10.15
CA LEU A 56 -9.92 -3.19 -9.36
C LEU A 56 -11.15 -3.82 -8.69
N ARG A 57 -12.01 -3.00 -8.06
CA ARG A 57 -13.26 -3.50 -7.44
C ARG A 57 -14.20 -4.11 -8.47
N ALA A 58 -14.31 -3.52 -9.65
CA ALA A 58 -15.12 -4.05 -10.74
C ALA A 58 -14.59 -5.42 -11.20
N ALA A 59 -13.30 -5.52 -11.49
CA ALA A 59 -12.67 -6.77 -11.90
C ALA A 59 -12.84 -7.89 -10.86
N ILE A 60 -12.64 -7.58 -9.56
CA ILE A 60 -12.89 -8.55 -8.47
C ILE A 60 -14.35 -8.99 -8.44
N SER A 61 -15.30 -8.07 -8.61
CA SER A 61 -16.74 -8.39 -8.62
C SER A 61 -17.16 -9.27 -9.81
N ASP A 62 -16.53 -9.04 -10.94
CA ASP A 62 -16.85 -9.71 -12.20
C ASP A 62 -16.01 -10.99 -12.41
N GLU A 63 -15.11 -11.28 -11.44
CA GLU A 63 -14.15 -12.40 -11.51
C GLU A 63 -13.24 -12.32 -12.75
N GLU A 64 -12.91 -11.10 -13.17
CA GLU A 64 -12.03 -10.84 -14.32
C GLU A 64 -10.59 -10.59 -13.86
N PRO A 65 -9.60 -11.09 -14.62
CA PRO A 65 -8.20 -10.83 -14.32
C PRO A 65 -7.84 -9.37 -14.56
N ILE A 66 -6.99 -8.81 -13.69
CA ILE A 66 -6.50 -7.43 -13.81
C ILE A 66 -5.07 -7.33 -13.28
N VAL A 67 -4.27 -6.49 -13.90
CA VAL A 67 -2.97 -6.06 -13.36
C VAL A 67 -3.05 -4.59 -12.99
N VAL A 68 -2.69 -4.27 -11.76
CA VAL A 68 -2.72 -2.89 -11.25
C VAL A 68 -1.40 -2.52 -10.57
N THR A 69 -1.10 -1.21 -10.53
CA THR A 69 -0.03 -0.69 -9.68
C THR A 69 -0.56 -0.53 -8.26
N LEU A 70 0.04 -1.25 -7.31
CA LEU A 70 -0.40 -1.24 -5.93
C LEU A 70 0.80 -1.40 -5.00
N TRP A 71 0.66 -1.03 -3.76
CA TRP A 71 1.70 -1.13 -2.73
C TRP A 71 1.11 -1.64 -1.42
N ASN A 72 1.96 -2.18 -0.57
CA ASN A 72 1.58 -2.59 0.77
C ASN A 72 2.02 -1.52 1.80
N PRO A 73 1.18 -1.12 2.78
CA PRO A 73 -0.16 -1.68 3.08
C PRO A 73 -1.28 -1.10 2.22
N HIS A 74 -2.25 -1.93 1.83
CA HIS A 74 -3.46 -1.49 1.12
C HIS A 74 -4.64 -2.43 1.43
N TRP A 75 -5.87 -1.87 1.52
CA TRP A 75 -7.08 -2.65 1.81
C TRP A 75 -7.33 -3.80 0.84
N ALA A 76 -6.86 -3.67 -0.40
CA ALA A 76 -7.07 -4.65 -1.46
C ALA A 76 -6.42 -6.02 -1.14
N PHE A 77 -5.37 -6.06 -0.33
CA PHE A 77 -4.75 -7.32 0.08
C PHE A 77 -5.58 -8.16 1.05
N ALA A 78 -6.66 -7.60 1.59
CA ALA A 78 -7.70 -8.38 2.26
C ALA A 78 -8.58 -9.19 1.29
N ARG A 79 -8.38 -9.03 -0.02
CA ARG A 79 -9.06 -9.73 -1.11
C ARG A 79 -8.13 -10.78 -1.72
N ASP A 80 -8.63 -11.52 -2.71
CA ASP A 80 -7.87 -12.54 -3.42
C ASP A 80 -6.91 -11.94 -4.46
N LEU A 81 -5.96 -11.14 -3.97
CA LEU A 81 -4.90 -10.52 -4.74
C LEU A 81 -3.54 -11.04 -4.29
N LYS A 82 -2.60 -11.06 -5.21
CA LYS A 82 -1.21 -11.40 -4.92
C LYS A 82 -0.26 -10.40 -5.56
N TYR A 83 0.88 -10.21 -4.93
CA TYR A 83 2.03 -9.61 -5.60
C TYR A 83 2.62 -10.60 -6.62
N LEU A 84 3.12 -10.05 -7.70
CA LEU A 84 4.07 -10.74 -8.55
C LEU A 84 5.47 -10.51 -7.97
N ASP A 85 6.26 -11.57 -7.88
CA ASP A 85 7.64 -11.46 -7.43
C ASP A 85 8.46 -10.61 -8.41
N ASP A 86 9.31 -9.74 -7.89
CA ASP A 86 10.20 -8.83 -8.64
C ASP A 86 11.66 -9.27 -8.51
N PRO A 87 12.12 -10.26 -9.27
CA PRO A 87 13.48 -10.80 -9.15
C PRO A 87 14.59 -9.81 -9.54
N ASN A 88 14.26 -8.74 -10.27
CA ASN A 88 15.22 -7.70 -10.65
C ASN A 88 15.26 -6.53 -9.65
N ASP A 89 14.40 -6.56 -8.61
CA ASP A 89 14.32 -5.52 -7.56
C ASP A 89 14.09 -4.11 -8.13
N VAL A 90 13.22 -4.00 -9.16
CA VAL A 90 12.89 -2.73 -9.82
C VAL A 90 12.12 -1.79 -8.88
N TYR A 91 11.23 -2.38 -8.06
CA TYR A 91 10.38 -1.59 -7.14
C TYR A 91 11.07 -1.29 -5.82
N GLY A 92 12.03 -2.11 -5.38
CA GLY A 92 12.69 -1.94 -4.09
C GLY A 92 11.73 -2.06 -2.90
N SER A 93 12.14 -1.50 -1.77
CA SER A 93 11.32 -1.41 -0.57
C SER A 93 11.52 -0.09 0.14
N ASP A 94 10.43 0.48 0.67
CA ASP A 94 10.44 1.71 1.47
C ASP A 94 9.98 1.43 2.90
N ASP A 95 10.51 2.20 3.86
CA ASP A 95 10.10 2.14 5.26
C ASP A 95 9.04 3.20 5.57
N ILE A 96 8.05 2.84 6.41
CA ILE A 96 7.12 3.81 7.00
C ILE A 96 7.77 4.40 8.25
N VAL A 97 8.08 5.69 8.19
CA VAL A 97 8.80 6.37 9.28
C VAL A 97 7.97 7.48 9.90
N THR A 98 8.17 7.71 11.20
CA THR A 98 7.59 8.86 11.88
C THR A 98 8.44 10.10 11.61
N ILE A 99 7.81 11.18 11.14
CA ILE A 99 8.46 12.46 10.89
C ILE A 99 7.99 13.48 11.92
N ALA A 100 8.94 14.12 12.61
CA ALA A 100 8.67 15.19 13.55
C ALA A 100 9.32 16.51 13.08
N ARG A 101 8.67 17.65 13.35
CA ARG A 101 9.27 18.95 13.09
C ARG A 101 10.51 19.20 13.97
N PRO A 102 11.50 19.98 13.50
CA PRO A 102 12.60 20.41 14.36
C PRO A 102 12.10 21.14 15.62
N GLY A 103 12.74 20.89 16.76
CA GLY A 103 12.41 21.50 18.04
C GLY A 103 11.17 20.93 18.74
N LEU A 104 10.56 19.86 18.22
CA LEU A 104 9.40 19.25 18.88
C LEU A 104 9.75 18.67 20.24
N GLU A 105 10.93 18.08 20.40
CA GLU A 105 11.43 17.51 21.64
C GLU A 105 11.50 18.55 22.75
N GLU A 106 11.99 19.77 22.43
CA GLU A 106 12.11 20.89 23.37
C GLU A 106 10.76 21.50 23.73
N ASP A 107 9.88 21.67 22.71
CA ASP A 107 8.58 22.33 22.89
C ASP A 107 7.53 21.39 23.53
N LYS A 108 7.55 20.12 23.20
CA LYS A 108 6.55 19.13 23.62
C LYS A 108 7.20 17.77 23.90
N PRO A 109 8.03 17.65 24.94
CA PRO A 109 8.82 16.45 25.21
C PRO A 109 7.98 15.17 25.37
N ASN A 110 6.80 15.27 26.00
CA ASN A 110 5.92 14.10 26.15
C ASN A 110 5.36 13.60 24.81
N ALA A 111 4.98 14.52 23.94
CA ALA A 111 4.49 14.16 22.61
C ALA A 111 5.62 13.58 21.75
N TYR A 112 6.80 14.16 21.82
CA TYR A 112 7.99 13.66 21.13
C TYR A 112 8.32 12.22 21.58
N ALA A 113 8.34 11.97 22.89
CA ALA A 113 8.62 10.66 23.45
C ALA A 113 7.61 9.58 23.01
N ILE A 114 6.34 9.94 22.81
CA ILE A 114 5.32 9.02 22.26
C ILE A 114 5.61 8.75 20.78
N LEU A 115 5.89 9.79 19.99
CA LEU A 115 6.20 9.65 18.56
C LEU A 115 7.49 8.86 18.32
N GLU A 116 8.48 8.98 19.20
CA GLU A 116 9.74 8.24 19.13
C GLU A 116 9.53 6.73 19.37
N ARG A 117 8.60 6.37 20.27
CA ARG A 117 8.23 4.97 20.54
C ARG A 117 7.20 4.43 19.55
N PHE A 118 6.53 5.30 18.80
CA PHE A 118 5.51 4.90 17.86
C PHE A 118 6.09 3.96 16.79
N ASN A 119 5.54 2.78 16.71
CA ASN A 119 5.96 1.76 15.78
C ASN A 119 4.73 0.99 15.27
N TRP A 120 4.41 1.21 14.01
CA TRP A 120 3.41 0.45 13.27
C TRP A 120 4.09 -0.47 12.27
N ASN A 121 3.64 -1.70 12.22
CA ASN A 121 4.00 -2.61 11.15
C ASN A 121 2.89 -2.62 10.07
N VAL A 122 3.14 -3.34 8.99
CA VAL A 122 2.22 -3.46 7.86
C VAL A 122 0.85 -3.99 8.32
N ALA A 123 0.83 -5.01 9.19
CA ALA A 123 -0.42 -5.62 9.67
C ALA A 123 -1.29 -4.64 10.49
N ASP A 124 -0.68 -3.73 11.25
CA ASP A 124 -1.40 -2.69 12.00
C ASP A 124 -2.12 -1.74 11.05
N ASN A 125 -1.43 -1.32 9.98
CA ASN A 125 -2.01 -0.47 8.94
C ASN A 125 -3.14 -1.18 8.20
N GLU A 126 -2.93 -2.43 7.78
CA GLU A 126 -3.93 -3.23 7.07
C GLU A 126 -5.20 -3.42 7.90
N GLN A 127 -5.07 -3.59 9.22
CA GLN A 127 -6.22 -3.70 10.11
C GLN A 127 -7.06 -2.43 10.12
N VAL A 128 -6.44 -1.25 10.24
CA VAL A 128 -7.16 0.04 10.18
C VAL A 128 -7.78 0.25 8.81
N MET A 129 -7.06 -0.04 7.73
CA MET A 129 -7.57 0.04 6.37
C MET A 129 -8.78 -0.87 6.14
N ALA A 130 -8.78 -2.08 6.73
CA ALA A 130 -9.92 -2.98 6.66
C ALA A 130 -11.16 -2.43 7.36
N TYR A 131 -11.01 -1.72 8.48
CA TYR A 131 -12.14 -1.04 9.15
C TYR A 131 -12.70 0.09 8.28
N ILE A 132 -11.83 0.86 7.63
CA ILE A 132 -12.25 1.91 6.70
C ILE A 132 -12.98 1.31 5.48
N ASP A 133 -12.51 0.21 4.94
CA ASP A 133 -13.17 -0.50 3.82
C ASP A 133 -14.56 -1.03 4.19
N GLN A 134 -14.78 -1.34 5.49
CA GLN A 134 -16.07 -1.73 6.04
C GLN A 134 -17.01 -0.54 6.27
N GLY A 135 -16.58 0.68 6.01
CA GLY A 135 -17.37 1.91 6.05
C GLY A 135 -17.14 2.80 7.27
N MET A 136 -16.14 2.51 8.11
CA MET A 136 -15.76 3.41 9.20
C MET A 136 -15.02 4.63 8.67
N SER A 137 -15.17 5.77 9.34
CA SER A 137 -14.26 6.90 9.13
C SER A 137 -12.85 6.56 9.62
N GLY A 138 -11.84 7.30 9.15
CA GLY A 138 -10.47 7.10 9.62
C GLY A 138 -10.32 7.28 11.14
N GLU A 139 -11.09 8.21 11.74
CA GLU A 139 -11.10 8.45 13.18
C GLU A 139 -11.69 7.27 13.95
N GLU A 140 -12.88 6.79 13.57
CA GLU A 140 -13.51 5.62 14.17
C GLU A 140 -12.65 4.35 14.05
N ALA A 141 -12.01 4.17 12.89
CA ALA A 141 -11.11 3.04 12.66
C ALA A 141 -9.87 3.09 13.55
N ALA A 142 -9.29 4.29 13.73
CA ALA A 142 -8.15 4.51 14.61
C ALA A 142 -8.52 4.31 16.08
N GLU A 143 -9.66 4.84 16.54
CA GLU A 143 -10.16 4.64 17.91
C GLU A 143 -10.36 3.16 18.20
N LYS A 144 -11.02 2.44 17.30
CA LYS A 144 -11.23 0.99 17.42
C LYS A 144 -9.91 0.23 17.50
N TRP A 145 -8.95 0.58 16.65
CA TRP A 145 -7.63 -0.07 16.66
C TRP A 145 -6.92 0.16 18.01
N VAL A 146 -6.95 1.37 18.54
CA VAL A 146 -6.38 1.73 19.86
C VAL A 146 -7.04 0.89 20.99
N GLU A 147 -8.36 0.74 20.98
CA GLU A 147 -9.08 -0.07 21.96
C GLU A 147 -8.71 -1.56 21.89
N GLU A 148 -8.47 -2.09 20.72
CA GLU A 148 -8.15 -3.50 20.49
C GLU A 148 -6.66 -3.83 20.70
N ASN A 149 -5.77 -2.80 20.76
CA ASN A 149 -4.33 -2.97 20.90
C ASN A 149 -3.73 -2.24 22.12
N PRO A 150 -4.30 -2.43 23.34
CA PRO A 150 -3.88 -1.67 24.52
C PRO A 150 -2.41 -1.87 24.90
N ASP A 151 -1.86 -3.06 24.69
CA ASP A 151 -0.46 -3.35 25.05
C ASP A 151 0.52 -2.52 24.19
N LYS A 152 0.24 -2.38 22.90
CA LYS A 152 1.03 -1.54 21.99
C LYS A 152 0.92 -0.07 22.36
N VAL A 153 -0.29 0.40 22.60
CA VAL A 153 -0.57 1.78 22.99
C VAL A 153 0.13 2.12 24.31
N ASN A 154 0.06 1.26 25.32
CA ASN A 154 0.73 1.44 26.60
C ASN A 154 2.25 1.50 26.45
N ALA A 155 2.82 0.68 25.55
CA ALA A 155 4.26 0.76 25.26
C ALA A 155 4.65 2.12 24.63
N TRP A 156 3.82 2.70 23.75
CA TRP A 156 4.06 4.04 23.21
C TRP A 156 3.93 5.15 24.27
N LEU A 157 2.99 4.98 25.20
CA LEU A 157 2.81 5.91 26.33
C LEU A 157 3.93 5.79 27.38
N GLY A 158 4.74 4.72 27.33
CA GLY A 158 5.77 4.44 28.34
C GLY A 158 5.22 3.87 29.64
N GLU A 159 4.02 3.29 29.57
CA GLU A 159 3.37 2.59 30.69
C GLU A 159 3.80 1.12 30.66
N GLY A 160 4.72 0.73 31.50
CA GLY A 160 5.19 -0.67 31.60
C GLY A 160 6.70 -0.84 31.78
N GLU A 161 7.46 0.25 31.94
CA GLU A 161 8.85 0.21 32.40
C GLU A 161 8.98 0.38 33.91
#